data_36abd51920efad06e480b60b665249d7
#
_entry.id   36abd51920efad06e480b60b665249d7
#
_cell.length_a   1.000
_cell.length_b   1.000
_cell.length_c   1.000
_cell.angle_alpha   90.00
_cell.angle_beta   90.00
_cell.angle_gamma   90.00
#
_symmetry.space_group_name_H-M   'P 1'
#
loop_
_entity.id
_entity.type
_entity.pdbx_description
1 polymer ?
#
loop_
_entity_poly.entity_id
_entity_poly.type
_entity_poly.pdbx_seq_one_letter_code
_entity_poly.pdbx_strand_id
1 'polypeptide(L)'
;MNSSVTLRKAIALTAAGFLAAGTALFAAPGASAAKADLVWYLSSPERTVVDLPPTGPSIGDITVSNGDVTEVPGKIAVGFYTTSQVTVRVNIPGGREIRDVDLAISAPGGVIYLTSIIRANSGTPPTKAQTFAIIGGTGKYEGVAGQAIHSGFTAQGSKISFFFTG
;
A
#
# COMPACT_ATOMS: atom_id res chain seq x y z
N MET A 1 47.82 3.07 -58.17
CA MET A 1 46.92 3.01 -59.35
C MET A 1 45.51 3.15 -58.89
N ASN A 2 44.88 4.18 -59.43
CA ASN A 2 43.47 4.46 -59.56
C ASN A 2 42.61 4.59 -58.28
N SER A 3 42.30 5.79 -57.95
CA SER A 3 41.37 6.80 -58.49
C SER A 3 39.92 6.50 -58.15
N SER A 4 39.43 7.43 -57.45
CA SER A 4 38.29 8.31 -57.71
C SER A 4 36.95 7.70 -57.26
N VAL A 5 35.90 8.39 -56.85
CA VAL A 5 35.46 9.76 -57.08
C VAL A 5 34.36 10.10 -56.06
N THR A 6 34.45 11.26 -55.58
CA THR A 6 33.47 12.17 -55.03
C THR A 6 32.04 11.97 -55.55
N LEU A 7 31.04 12.05 -54.67
CA LEU A 7 29.83 12.84 -54.97
C LEU A 7 29.15 13.39 -53.69
N ARG A 8 29.31 14.69 -53.53
CA ARG A 8 28.52 15.50 -52.61
C ARG A 8 27.12 15.71 -53.23
N LYS A 9 26.10 15.51 -52.45
CA LYS A 9 24.85 16.23 -52.70
C LYS A 9 24.31 16.74 -51.36
N ALA A 10 24.47 18.05 -51.20
CA ALA A 10 23.76 18.85 -50.24
C ALA A 10 22.32 18.94 -50.74
N ILE A 11 21.35 18.66 -49.87
CA ILE A 11 19.98 19.12 -50.03
C ILE A 11 19.63 19.88 -48.77
N ALA A 12 19.66 21.20 -48.89
CA ALA A 12 19.04 22.09 -47.92
C ALA A 12 17.52 22.00 -48.16
N LEU A 13 16.77 21.66 -47.15
CA LEU A 13 15.32 21.86 -47.17
C LEU A 13 14.94 22.63 -45.93
N THR A 14 14.80 23.93 -46.11
CA THR A 14 14.12 24.88 -45.23
C THR A 14 12.63 24.59 -45.26
N ALA A 15 12.06 24.20 -44.13
CA ALA A 15 10.64 24.29 -43.92
C ALA A 15 10.37 24.79 -42.53
N ALA A 16 10.16 26.08 -42.43
CA ALA A 16 9.58 26.71 -41.25
C ALA A 16 8.11 26.33 -41.18
N GLY A 17 7.77 25.45 -40.27
CA GLY A 17 6.38 25.15 -39.94
C GLY A 17 6.18 25.45 -38.44
N PHE A 18 5.66 26.64 -38.15
CA PHE A 18 5.12 26.98 -36.85
C PHE A 18 3.86 26.15 -36.61
N LEU A 19 3.97 25.02 -35.91
CA LEU A 19 2.81 24.39 -35.30
C LEU A 19 2.65 24.99 -33.88
N ALA A 20 1.72 25.90 -33.73
CA ALA A 20 1.17 26.27 -32.43
C ALA A 20 0.39 25.07 -31.91
N ALA A 21 1.07 24.19 -31.15
CA ALA A 21 0.42 23.16 -30.37
C ALA A 21 -0.27 23.85 -29.18
N GLY A 22 -1.55 24.14 -29.35
CA GLY A 22 -2.43 24.51 -28.25
C GLY A 22 -2.42 23.37 -27.23
N THR A 23 -1.75 23.57 -26.10
CA THR A 23 -1.89 22.70 -24.92
C THR A 23 -3.32 22.85 -24.40
N ALA A 24 -4.22 22.01 -24.89
CA ALA A 24 -5.48 21.80 -24.21
C ALA A 24 -5.15 21.19 -22.83
N LEU A 25 -5.16 22.00 -21.79
CA LEU A 25 -5.22 21.53 -20.42
C LEU A 25 -6.54 20.77 -20.29
N PHE A 26 -6.51 19.46 -20.49
CA PHE A 26 -7.57 18.61 -20.00
C PHE A 26 -7.48 18.67 -18.47
N ALA A 27 -8.30 19.52 -17.87
CA ALA A 27 -8.59 19.40 -16.45
C ALA A 27 -9.11 17.98 -16.27
N ALA A 28 -8.30 17.13 -15.65
CA ALA A 28 -8.77 15.82 -15.23
C ALA A 28 -10.03 16.06 -14.39
N PRO A 29 -11.16 15.40 -14.70
CA PRO A 29 -12.34 15.52 -13.86
C PRO A 29 -11.88 15.20 -12.44
N GLY A 30 -12.15 16.13 -11.49
CA GLY A 30 -11.73 15.97 -10.11
C GLY A 30 -12.17 14.59 -9.66
N ALA A 31 -11.20 13.72 -9.37
CA ALA A 31 -11.48 12.37 -8.91
C ALA A 31 -12.25 12.53 -7.59
N SER A 32 -13.55 12.38 -7.65
CA SER A 32 -14.38 12.24 -6.46
C SER A 32 -13.79 11.07 -5.69
N ALA A 33 -13.38 11.31 -4.44
CA ALA A 33 -12.85 10.23 -3.62
C ALA A 33 -13.90 9.11 -3.58
N ALA A 34 -13.53 7.94 -4.09
CA ALA A 34 -14.44 6.81 -4.13
C ALA A 34 -14.95 6.54 -2.71
N LYS A 35 -16.27 6.35 -2.59
CA LYS A 35 -16.88 5.98 -1.31
C LYS A 35 -16.44 4.56 -0.98
N ALA A 36 -15.95 4.35 0.24
CA ALA A 36 -15.61 3.00 0.71
C ALA A 36 -16.89 2.13 0.80
N ASP A 37 -16.77 0.88 0.37
CA ASP A 37 -17.86 -0.11 0.45
C ASP A 37 -18.05 -0.60 1.87
N LEU A 38 -16.97 -0.66 2.66
CA LEU A 38 -16.96 -1.11 4.04
C LEU A 38 -15.91 -0.31 4.83
N VAL A 39 -16.24 0.02 6.07
CA VAL A 39 -15.32 0.70 7.00
C VAL A 39 -15.35 0.01 8.34
N TRP A 40 -14.17 -0.31 8.87
CA TRP A 40 -13.98 -0.78 10.22
C TRP A 40 -12.95 0.05 10.97
N TYR A 41 -12.99 -0.07 12.30
CA TYR A 41 -12.03 0.55 13.21
C TYR A 41 -11.29 -0.55 13.97
N LEU A 42 -9.98 -0.44 13.98
CA LEU A 42 -9.07 -1.39 14.62
C LEU A 42 -8.58 -0.77 15.93
N SER A 43 -8.63 -1.52 17.02
CA SER A 43 -8.04 -1.09 18.29
C SER A 43 -6.53 -0.93 18.16
N SER A 44 -5.88 -0.28 19.13
CA SER A 44 -4.43 -0.29 19.24
C SER A 44 -3.93 -1.73 19.37
N PRO A 45 -2.87 -2.11 18.62
CA PRO A 45 -2.42 -3.50 18.59
C PRO A 45 -1.71 -3.92 19.88
N GLU A 46 -2.01 -5.13 20.33
CA GLU A 46 -1.07 -5.90 21.12
C GLU A 46 0.01 -6.45 20.19
N ARG A 47 1.27 -6.38 20.59
CA ARG A 47 2.39 -6.72 19.71
C ARG A 47 3.39 -7.63 20.40
N THR A 48 3.84 -8.63 19.65
CA THR A 48 4.99 -9.48 19.99
C THR A 48 6.02 -9.36 18.87
N VAL A 49 7.27 -9.12 19.25
CA VAL A 49 8.40 -9.06 18.31
C VAL A 49 9.33 -10.24 18.60
N VAL A 50 9.63 -11.00 17.55
CA VAL A 50 10.67 -12.04 17.56
C VAL A 50 11.88 -11.43 16.87
N ASP A 51 12.88 -11.10 17.66
CA ASP A 51 14.17 -10.53 17.22
C ASP A 51 15.10 -11.70 16.86
N LEU A 52 15.35 -11.88 15.58
CA LEU A 52 16.26 -12.90 15.07
C LEU A 52 17.69 -12.36 14.99
N PRO A 53 18.72 -13.21 15.16
CA PRO A 53 20.10 -12.76 15.06
C PRO A 53 20.42 -12.07 13.71
N PRO A 54 21.22 -10.98 13.71
CA PRO A 54 21.84 -10.32 14.88
C PRO A 54 20.82 -9.49 15.66
N THR A 55 21.01 -9.37 16.98
CA THR A 55 20.13 -8.59 17.86
C THR A 55 19.93 -7.16 17.38
N GLY A 56 18.70 -6.67 17.44
CA GLY A 56 18.25 -5.39 16.91
C GLY A 56 17.68 -5.51 15.50
N PRO A 57 17.22 -4.40 14.90
CA PRO A 57 16.48 -4.46 13.63
C PRO A 57 17.25 -5.21 12.56
N SER A 58 16.77 -6.38 12.17
CA SER A 58 17.38 -7.27 11.19
C SER A 58 16.37 -7.83 10.18
N ILE A 59 16.89 -8.29 9.04
CA ILE A 59 16.07 -9.01 8.06
C ILE A 59 15.64 -10.35 8.68
N GLY A 60 14.37 -10.66 8.55
CA GLY A 60 13.76 -11.86 9.11
C GLY A 60 13.05 -11.63 10.44
N ASP A 61 13.25 -10.50 11.13
CA ASP A 61 12.51 -10.19 12.34
C ASP A 61 11.01 -10.26 12.08
N ILE A 62 10.30 -10.89 13.02
CA ILE A 62 8.86 -11.10 12.89
C ILE A 62 8.14 -10.26 13.93
N THR A 63 7.14 -9.52 13.50
CA THR A 63 6.18 -8.87 14.40
C THR A 63 4.82 -9.49 14.20
N VAL A 64 4.24 -10.02 15.26
CA VAL A 64 2.85 -10.45 15.29
C VAL A 64 2.06 -9.41 16.07
N SER A 65 0.90 -9.03 15.56
CA SER A 65 0.01 -8.08 16.24
C SER A 65 -1.43 -8.55 16.13
N ASN A 66 -2.22 -8.24 17.14
CA ASN A 66 -3.66 -8.50 17.16
C ASN A 66 -4.41 -7.37 17.86
N GLY A 67 -5.72 -7.34 17.67
CA GLY A 67 -6.60 -6.40 18.33
C GLY A 67 -8.04 -6.56 17.87
N ASP A 68 -8.89 -5.74 18.44
CA ASP A 68 -10.33 -5.77 18.19
C ASP A 68 -10.71 -5.00 16.92
N VAL A 69 -11.82 -5.43 16.33
CA VAL A 69 -12.50 -4.75 15.21
C VAL A 69 -13.85 -4.24 15.69
N THR A 70 -14.15 -2.98 15.38
CA THR A 70 -15.44 -2.36 15.69
C THR A 70 -16.01 -1.66 14.44
N GLU A 71 -17.34 -1.55 14.35
CA GLU A 71 -18.01 -0.78 13.29
C GLU A 71 -18.03 0.73 13.59
N VAL A 72 -17.96 1.08 14.84
CA VAL A 72 -17.94 2.47 15.32
C VAL A 72 -16.85 2.60 16.39
N PRO A 73 -16.04 3.67 16.37
CA PRO A 73 -14.99 3.86 17.35
C PRO A 73 -15.49 3.79 18.79
N GLY A 74 -14.78 3.04 19.63
CA GLY A 74 -15.07 2.91 21.06
C GLY A 74 -16.33 2.13 21.41
N LYS A 75 -16.91 1.40 20.46
CA LYS A 75 -18.04 0.50 20.67
C LYS A 75 -17.57 -0.94 20.90
N ILE A 76 -18.54 -1.83 21.14
CA ILE A 76 -18.30 -3.25 21.36
C ILE A 76 -17.61 -3.85 20.14
N ALA A 77 -16.60 -4.68 20.37
CA ALA A 77 -15.92 -5.42 19.33
C ALA A 77 -16.93 -6.35 18.61
N VAL A 78 -16.86 -6.33 17.28
CA VAL A 78 -17.63 -7.23 16.41
C VAL A 78 -16.74 -8.33 15.84
N GLY A 79 -15.44 -8.24 16.05
CA GLY A 79 -14.48 -9.19 15.55
C GLY A 79 -13.07 -8.87 16.05
N PHE A 80 -12.08 -9.49 15.43
CA PHE A 80 -10.67 -9.26 15.73
C PHE A 80 -9.85 -9.24 14.45
N TYR A 81 -8.67 -8.65 14.53
CA TYR A 81 -7.67 -8.72 13.48
C TYR A 81 -6.36 -9.32 13.99
N THR A 82 -5.61 -9.92 13.09
CA THR A 82 -4.24 -10.36 13.35
C THR A 82 -3.36 -9.98 12.16
N THR A 83 -2.10 -9.61 12.46
CA THR A 83 -1.09 -9.38 11.43
C THR A 83 0.13 -10.24 11.70
N SER A 84 0.75 -10.71 10.62
CA SER A 84 2.12 -11.18 10.60
C SER A 84 2.93 -10.23 9.73
N GLN A 85 4.07 -9.76 10.24
CA GLN A 85 4.94 -8.82 9.54
C GLN A 85 6.36 -9.36 9.58
N VAL A 86 6.98 -9.52 8.42
CA VAL A 86 8.39 -9.94 8.31
C VAL A 86 9.22 -8.75 7.84
N THR A 87 10.27 -8.42 8.55
CA THR A 87 11.22 -7.39 8.13
C THR A 87 12.04 -7.91 6.94
N VAL A 88 11.86 -7.32 5.76
CA VAL A 88 12.53 -7.72 4.53
C VAL A 88 13.67 -6.78 4.15
N ARG A 89 13.75 -5.61 4.75
CA ARG A 89 14.84 -4.65 4.56
C ARG A 89 14.99 -3.73 5.76
N VAL A 90 16.25 -3.50 6.17
CA VAL A 90 16.64 -2.56 7.24
C VAL A 90 17.59 -1.48 6.71
N ASN A 91 18.07 -0.61 7.58
CA ASN A 91 19.04 0.46 7.29
C ASN A 91 18.57 1.44 6.22
N ILE A 92 17.27 1.73 6.18
CA ILE A 92 16.71 2.76 5.32
C ILE A 92 16.85 4.11 6.04
N PRO A 93 17.22 5.20 5.32
CA PRO A 93 17.37 6.52 5.93
C PRO A 93 16.19 6.91 6.80
N GLY A 94 16.48 7.43 8.00
CA GLY A 94 15.50 7.83 9.01
C GLY A 94 15.07 6.71 9.95
N GLY A 95 15.89 5.67 10.15
CA GLY A 95 15.62 4.58 11.11
C GLY A 95 14.39 3.73 10.72
N ARG A 96 14.19 3.55 9.42
CA ARG A 96 13.06 2.82 8.85
C ARG A 96 13.44 1.44 8.35
N GLU A 97 12.42 0.61 8.24
CA GLU A 97 12.49 -0.73 7.67
C GLU A 97 11.34 -0.96 6.69
N ILE A 98 11.49 -1.93 5.81
CA ILE A 98 10.42 -2.45 4.96
C ILE A 98 9.97 -3.76 5.55
N ARG A 99 8.67 -3.93 5.68
CA ARG A 99 8.02 -5.16 6.16
C ARG A 99 7.08 -5.68 5.08
N ASP A 100 7.12 -6.98 4.90
CA ASP A 100 6.06 -7.74 4.24
C ASP A 100 4.98 -8.01 5.29
N VAL A 101 3.73 -7.73 4.99
CA VAL A 101 2.63 -7.73 5.96
C VAL A 101 1.45 -8.51 5.42
N ASP A 102 1.07 -9.53 6.17
CA ASP A 102 -0.22 -10.19 6.03
C ASP A 102 -1.15 -9.74 7.15
N LEU A 103 -2.38 -9.42 6.81
CA LEU A 103 -3.43 -8.98 7.73
C LEU A 103 -4.70 -9.80 7.47
N ALA A 104 -5.20 -10.46 8.50
CA ALA A 104 -6.49 -11.11 8.48
C ALA A 104 -7.46 -10.39 9.42
N ILE A 105 -8.66 -10.10 8.94
CA ILE A 105 -9.73 -9.47 9.71
C ILE A 105 -10.91 -10.42 9.76
N SER A 106 -11.20 -10.94 10.94
CA SER A 106 -12.37 -11.76 11.24
C SER A 106 -13.47 -10.88 11.80
N ALA A 107 -14.62 -10.82 11.11
CA ALA A 107 -15.78 -10.02 11.49
C ALA A 107 -17.07 -10.78 11.14
N PRO A 108 -18.27 -10.29 11.53
CA PRO A 108 -19.50 -10.98 11.24
C PRO A 108 -19.66 -11.31 9.76
N GLY A 109 -19.80 -12.60 9.48
CA GLY A 109 -20.01 -13.13 8.13
C GLY A 109 -18.75 -13.71 7.48
N GLY A 110 -17.56 -13.61 8.08
CA GLY A 110 -16.35 -14.25 7.53
C GLY A 110 -15.05 -13.51 7.81
N VAL A 111 -14.06 -13.84 7.03
CA VAL A 111 -12.70 -13.27 7.14
C VAL A 111 -12.35 -12.57 5.83
N ILE A 112 -11.65 -11.43 5.90
CA ILE A 112 -10.99 -10.78 4.75
C ILE A 112 -9.48 -10.91 4.95
N TYR A 113 -8.78 -11.33 3.90
CA TYR A 113 -7.31 -11.45 3.86
C TYR A 113 -6.71 -10.34 3.02
N LEU A 114 -5.68 -9.71 3.55
CA LEU A 114 -5.00 -8.58 2.95
C LEU A 114 -3.49 -8.75 3.03
N THR A 115 -2.78 -8.20 2.05
CA THR A 115 -1.31 -8.16 2.05
C THR A 115 -0.78 -6.81 1.60
N SER A 116 0.42 -6.45 2.04
CA SER A 116 1.09 -5.20 1.64
C SER A 116 2.58 -5.24 1.95
N ILE A 117 3.34 -4.47 1.19
CA ILE A 117 4.71 -4.09 1.54
C ILE A 117 4.67 -2.68 2.14
N ILE A 118 5.01 -2.56 3.41
CA ILE A 118 4.94 -1.27 4.11
C ILE A 118 6.32 -0.75 4.48
N ARG A 119 6.39 0.58 4.67
CA ARG A 119 7.54 1.24 5.28
C ARG A 119 7.15 1.74 6.66
N ALA A 120 7.84 1.26 7.68
CA ALA A 120 7.58 1.62 9.07
C ALA A 120 8.88 2.09 9.77
N ASN A 121 8.74 2.78 10.89
CA ASN A 121 9.86 2.97 11.79
C ASN A 121 10.13 1.65 12.52
N SER A 122 11.41 1.34 12.76
CA SER A 122 11.78 0.12 13.44
C SER A 122 11.09 0.02 14.81
N GLY A 123 10.56 -1.16 15.10
CA GLY A 123 9.92 -1.46 16.38
C GLY A 123 8.57 -0.80 16.64
N THR A 124 7.99 -0.03 15.71
CA THR A 124 6.71 0.67 15.96
C THR A 124 5.62 0.30 14.93
N PRO A 125 4.34 0.42 15.29
CA PRO A 125 3.25 0.35 14.32
C PRO A 125 3.34 1.48 13.28
N PRO A 126 2.87 1.28 12.04
CA PRO A 126 2.82 2.34 11.05
C PRO A 126 1.83 3.44 11.46
N THR A 127 2.29 4.68 11.49
CA THR A 127 1.48 5.87 11.83
C THR A 127 0.96 6.62 10.61
N LYS A 128 1.40 6.23 9.41
CA LYS A 128 0.94 6.80 8.14
C LYS A 128 -0.01 5.83 7.45
N ALA A 129 -0.84 6.37 6.58
CA ALA A 129 -1.73 5.56 5.76
C ALA A 129 -0.95 4.52 4.93
N GLN A 130 -1.50 3.30 4.86
CA GLN A 130 -0.97 2.18 4.12
C GLN A 130 -2.08 1.60 3.23
N THR A 131 -1.72 1.22 2.02
CA THR A 131 -2.65 0.54 1.11
C THR A 131 -2.33 -0.95 1.12
N PHE A 132 -3.38 -1.75 1.23
CA PHE A 132 -3.33 -3.21 1.18
C PHE A 132 -4.07 -3.70 -0.05
N ALA A 133 -3.57 -4.76 -0.69
CA ALA A 133 -4.35 -5.54 -1.62
C ALA A 133 -5.28 -6.48 -0.84
N ILE A 134 -6.52 -6.60 -1.27
CA ILE A 134 -7.45 -7.62 -0.79
C ILE A 134 -7.21 -8.85 -1.64
N ILE A 135 -6.76 -9.94 -1.02
CA ILE A 135 -6.36 -11.17 -1.71
C ILE A 135 -7.40 -12.27 -1.61
N GLY A 136 -8.53 -12.00 -0.94
CA GLY A 136 -9.65 -12.91 -0.82
C GLY A 136 -10.36 -12.81 0.52
N GLY A 137 -11.28 -13.73 0.75
CA GLY A 137 -12.03 -13.82 2.00
C GLY A 137 -12.76 -15.14 2.13
N THR A 138 -13.52 -15.28 3.22
CA THR A 138 -14.39 -16.44 3.49
C THR A 138 -15.80 -15.97 3.84
N GLY A 139 -16.77 -16.88 3.78
CA GLY A 139 -18.16 -16.59 4.10
C GLY A 139 -18.74 -15.54 3.16
N LYS A 140 -19.33 -14.48 3.67
CA LYS A 140 -19.91 -13.40 2.84
C LYS A 140 -18.84 -12.61 2.05
N TYR A 141 -17.56 -12.81 2.34
CA TYR A 141 -16.44 -12.18 1.66
C TYR A 141 -15.72 -13.14 0.70
N GLU A 142 -16.30 -14.30 0.39
CA GLU A 142 -15.76 -15.22 -0.60
C GLU A 142 -15.67 -14.54 -1.97
N GLY A 143 -14.51 -14.66 -2.62
CA GLY A 143 -14.26 -14.07 -3.94
C GLY A 143 -14.00 -12.57 -3.96
N VAL A 144 -14.03 -11.87 -2.82
CA VAL A 144 -13.71 -10.42 -2.80
C VAL A 144 -12.26 -10.16 -3.22
N ALA A 145 -12.10 -9.10 -4.00
CA ALA A 145 -10.82 -8.54 -4.40
C ALA A 145 -10.89 -7.01 -4.33
N GLY A 146 -9.76 -6.32 -4.47
CA GLY A 146 -9.71 -4.86 -4.46
C GLY A 146 -8.59 -4.32 -3.59
N GLN A 147 -8.83 -3.20 -2.93
CA GLN A 147 -7.86 -2.58 -2.03
C GLN A 147 -8.51 -2.14 -0.72
N ALA A 148 -7.68 -2.06 0.31
CA ALA A 148 -8.06 -1.44 1.57
C ALA A 148 -7.05 -0.36 1.96
N ILE A 149 -7.53 0.75 2.54
CA ILE A 149 -6.70 1.84 3.04
C ILE A 149 -6.79 1.85 4.56
N HIS A 150 -5.67 1.55 5.19
CA HIS A 150 -5.47 1.68 6.63
C HIS A 150 -4.94 3.07 6.94
N SER A 151 -5.56 3.81 7.86
CA SER A 151 -5.22 5.21 8.14
C SER A 151 -3.89 5.43 8.86
N GLY A 152 -3.25 4.37 9.33
CA GLY A 152 -2.18 4.41 10.31
C GLY A 152 -2.71 4.42 11.74
N PHE A 153 -1.93 3.88 12.69
CA PHE A 153 -2.32 3.80 14.09
C PHE A 153 -2.13 5.13 14.83
N THR A 154 -3.08 5.43 15.69
CA THR A 154 -3.06 6.49 16.68
C THR A 154 -3.27 5.88 18.07
N ALA A 155 -3.22 6.69 19.13
CA ALA A 155 -3.54 6.23 20.49
C ALA A 155 -4.99 5.70 20.62
N GLN A 156 -5.89 6.12 19.73
CA GLN A 156 -7.29 5.69 19.69
C GLN A 156 -7.54 4.50 18.73
N GLY A 157 -6.48 3.92 18.17
CA GLY A 157 -6.56 2.90 17.13
C GLY A 157 -6.46 3.47 15.72
N SER A 158 -7.04 2.79 14.74
CA SER A 158 -6.99 3.19 13.34
C SER A 158 -8.31 2.89 12.62
N LYS A 159 -8.45 3.45 11.42
CA LYS A 159 -9.56 3.14 10.50
C LYS A 159 -9.02 2.34 9.33
N ILE A 160 -9.78 1.35 8.87
CA ILE A 160 -9.54 0.66 7.61
C ILE A 160 -10.79 0.78 6.72
N SER A 161 -10.57 1.20 5.48
CA SER A 161 -11.63 1.42 4.48
C SER A 161 -11.39 0.48 3.30
N PHE A 162 -12.39 -0.27 2.91
CA PHE A 162 -12.33 -1.27 1.85
C PHE A 162 -13.00 -0.75 0.59
N PHE A 163 -12.41 -1.05 -0.55
CA PHE A 163 -12.89 -0.74 -1.89
C PHE A 163 -12.82 -2.02 -2.70
N PHE A 164 -13.97 -2.69 -2.82
CA PHE A 164 -14.05 -3.95 -3.54
C PHE A 164 -14.13 -3.71 -5.04
N THR A 165 -13.51 -4.63 -5.79
CA THR A 165 -13.69 -4.73 -7.24
C THR A 165 -14.58 -5.93 -7.49
N GLY A 166 -15.80 -5.68 -7.93
CA GLY A 166 -16.80 -6.68 -8.31
C GLY A 166 -16.85 -6.86 -9.81
#